data_3eea5a2155d5f8c0771f48a5b5a26ea3
#
_entry.id   3eea5a2155d5f8c0771f48a5b5a26ea3
#
_cell.length_a   1.000
_cell.length_b   1.000
_cell.length_c   1.000
_cell.angle_alpha   90.00
_cell.angle_beta   90.00
_cell.angle_gamma   90.00
#
_symmetry.space_group_name_H-M   'P 1'
#
loop_
_entity.id
_entity.type
_entity.pdbx_description
1 polymer ?
#
loop_
_entity_poly.entity_id
_entity_poly.type
_entity_poly.pdbx_seq_one_letter_code
_entity_poly.pdbx_strand_id
1 'polypeptide(L)'
;MAEKLPDIALLQAYDDGEWLCLEREYSGRLLAYIAKRIKDAQAREDVLQETMLGAVRGIATYDPIYTFEQYLFGICHNRTIDHMRRRKLSTLDYEEGESARFGIEARARNEETPSRIVRGMDLELQARGMLSQILRAWVQETWAEGEFTRLMVIEALLHGGWRNKDTWQRFGLRDETTVAGIKFRAIARLRELALERDASGKLLEAIAQGAQSGEANLDFSLESAWRDARVSCPARHWLARSLVHSLEPGPQEYVRFHIEEMRCPWCAANLE
;
A
#
# COMPACT_ATOMS: atom_id res chain seq x y z
N MET A 1 -13.17 -3.71 -26.12
CA MET A 1 -14.39 -3.72 -25.27
C MET A 1 -14.15 -2.75 -24.14
N ALA A 2 -15.06 -1.80 -23.89
CA ALA A 2 -14.93 -0.90 -22.76
C ALA A 2 -15.04 -1.73 -21.47
N GLU A 3 -14.06 -1.59 -20.59
CA GLU A 3 -14.04 -2.24 -19.29
C GLU A 3 -15.19 -1.69 -18.45
N LYS A 4 -16.13 -2.55 -18.10
CA LYS A 4 -17.26 -2.17 -17.27
C LYS A 4 -16.73 -2.05 -15.82
N LEU A 5 -16.65 -0.82 -15.33
CA LEU A 5 -16.35 -0.61 -13.90
C LEU A 5 -17.48 -1.23 -13.06
N PRO A 6 -17.16 -1.90 -11.96
CA PRO A 6 -18.16 -2.49 -11.09
C PRO A 6 -19.06 -1.41 -10.48
N ASP A 7 -20.35 -1.71 -10.37
CA ASP A 7 -21.31 -0.84 -9.69
C ASP A 7 -21.18 -0.99 -8.18
N ILE A 8 -20.57 0.00 -7.55
CA ILE A 8 -20.29 -0.01 -6.13
C ILE A 8 -21.57 -0.09 -5.30
N ALA A 9 -22.66 0.54 -5.74
CA ALA A 9 -23.91 0.51 -5.01
C ALA A 9 -24.53 -0.88 -5.01
N LEU A 10 -24.43 -1.62 -6.13
CA LEU A 10 -24.87 -3.01 -6.20
C LEU A 10 -23.98 -3.93 -5.36
N LEU A 11 -22.66 -3.71 -5.37
CA LEU A 11 -21.74 -4.46 -4.51
C LEU A 11 -22.04 -4.24 -3.02
N GLN A 12 -22.32 -3.01 -2.62
CA GLN A 12 -22.72 -2.66 -1.23
C GLN A 12 -24.09 -3.22 -0.86
N ALA A 13 -24.96 -3.37 -1.84
CA ALA A 13 -26.27 -4.04 -1.66
C ALA A 13 -26.15 -5.58 -1.67
N TYR A 14 -24.94 -6.13 -1.81
CA TYR A 14 -24.65 -7.56 -1.89
C TYR A 14 -25.37 -8.26 -3.06
N ASP A 15 -25.50 -7.57 -4.22
CA ASP A 15 -26.05 -8.17 -5.43
C ASP A 15 -25.16 -9.29 -5.95
N ASP A 16 -25.70 -10.52 -6.00
CA ASP A 16 -24.96 -11.70 -6.41
C ASP A 16 -24.46 -11.61 -7.86
N GLY A 17 -25.24 -10.98 -8.74
CA GLY A 17 -24.90 -10.82 -10.15
C GLY A 17 -23.68 -9.91 -10.35
N GLU A 18 -23.62 -8.82 -9.61
CA GLU A 18 -22.48 -7.88 -9.69
C GLU A 18 -21.22 -8.50 -9.06
N TRP A 19 -21.34 -9.24 -7.94
CA TRP A 19 -20.23 -9.98 -7.35
C TRP A 19 -19.68 -11.07 -8.27
N LEU A 20 -20.54 -11.84 -8.95
CA LEU A 20 -20.12 -12.84 -9.94
C LEU A 20 -19.44 -12.21 -11.16
N CYS A 21 -19.93 -11.04 -11.60
CA CYS A 21 -19.32 -10.29 -12.69
C CYS A 21 -17.91 -9.84 -12.31
N LEU A 22 -17.74 -9.31 -11.11
CA LEU A 22 -16.48 -8.87 -10.54
C LEU A 22 -15.48 -10.04 -10.40
N GLU A 23 -15.92 -11.18 -9.87
CA GLU A 23 -15.08 -12.36 -9.75
C GLU A 23 -14.54 -12.80 -11.11
N ARG A 24 -15.41 -12.89 -12.10
CA ARG A 24 -15.04 -13.28 -13.49
C ARG A 24 -14.03 -12.32 -14.11
N GLU A 25 -14.17 -11.03 -13.86
CA GLU A 25 -13.29 -10.00 -14.44
C GLU A 25 -11.93 -9.92 -13.75
N TYR A 26 -11.90 -10.07 -12.42
CA TYR A 26 -10.69 -9.82 -11.64
C TYR A 26 -9.91 -11.06 -11.22
N SER A 27 -10.52 -12.26 -11.18
CA SER A 27 -9.85 -13.47 -10.68
C SER A 27 -8.56 -13.80 -11.43
N GLY A 28 -8.56 -13.71 -12.75
CA GLY A 28 -7.37 -13.99 -13.56
C GLY A 28 -6.21 -13.03 -13.23
N ARG A 29 -6.51 -11.76 -13.07
CA ARG A 29 -5.53 -10.70 -12.74
C ARG A 29 -5.01 -10.85 -11.30
N LEU A 30 -5.90 -11.18 -10.37
CA LEU A 30 -5.52 -11.46 -8.97
C LEU A 30 -4.64 -12.70 -8.88
N LEU A 31 -4.99 -13.78 -9.58
CA LEU A 31 -4.18 -15.00 -9.64
C LEU A 31 -2.80 -14.74 -10.26
N ALA A 32 -2.71 -13.96 -11.33
CA ALA A 32 -1.43 -13.57 -11.92
C ALA A 32 -0.56 -12.80 -10.92
N TYR A 33 -1.18 -11.90 -10.14
CA TYR A 33 -0.50 -11.16 -9.08
C TYR A 33 0.03 -12.10 -7.97
N ILE A 34 -0.80 -13.04 -7.50
CA ILE A 34 -0.48 -13.99 -6.43
C ILE A 34 0.61 -14.97 -6.91
N ALA A 35 0.53 -15.46 -8.16
CA ALA A 35 1.44 -16.44 -8.74
C ALA A 35 2.90 -15.95 -8.81
N LYS A 36 3.14 -14.64 -8.87
CA LYS A 36 4.49 -14.06 -8.81
C LYS A 36 5.18 -14.28 -7.44
N ARG A 37 4.41 -14.60 -6.38
CA ARG A 37 4.90 -14.74 -5.01
C ARG A 37 4.68 -16.10 -4.41
N ILE A 38 3.59 -16.77 -4.76
CA ILE A 38 3.19 -18.06 -4.24
C ILE A 38 3.26 -19.08 -5.37
N LYS A 39 4.16 -20.08 -5.23
CA LYS A 39 4.37 -21.12 -6.26
C LYS A 39 3.31 -22.23 -6.21
N ASP A 40 2.81 -22.52 -5.02
CA ASP A 40 1.83 -23.57 -4.79
C ASP A 40 0.46 -23.16 -5.34
N ALA A 41 -0.13 -24.02 -6.19
CA ALA A 41 -1.39 -23.74 -6.87
C ALA A 41 -2.58 -23.67 -5.90
N GLN A 42 -2.64 -24.58 -4.92
CA GLN A 42 -3.72 -24.61 -3.94
C GLN A 42 -3.66 -23.35 -3.07
N ALA A 43 -2.48 -22.99 -2.59
CA ALA A 43 -2.29 -21.77 -1.80
C ALA A 43 -2.66 -20.48 -2.58
N ARG A 44 -2.50 -20.47 -3.89
CA ARG A 44 -2.95 -19.34 -4.72
C ARG A 44 -4.47 -19.21 -4.73
N GLU A 45 -5.17 -20.33 -4.89
CA GLU A 45 -6.63 -20.34 -4.85
C GLU A 45 -7.16 -19.94 -3.47
N ASP A 46 -6.54 -20.42 -2.40
CA ASP A 46 -6.91 -20.07 -1.03
C ASP A 46 -6.76 -18.56 -0.78
N VAL A 47 -5.65 -17.96 -1.24
CA VAL A 47 -5.42 -16.51 -1.13
C VAL A 47 -6.40 -15.73 -2.00
N LEU A 48 -6.76 -16.21 -3.19
CA LEU A 48 -7.79 -15.60 -4.01
C LEU A 48 -9.14 -15.60 -3.29
N GLN A 49 -9.56 -16.73 -2.75
CA GLN A 49 -10.81 -16.84 -2.00
C GLN A 49 -10.81 -15.93 -0.76
N GLU A 50 -9.72 -15.91 0.01
CA GLU A 50 -9.57 -14.99 1.15
C GLU A 50 -9.64 -13.53 0.71
N THR A 51 -9.14 -13.20 -0.49
CA THR A 51 -9.22 -11.85 -1.08
C THR A 51 -10.65 -11.47 -1.38
N MET A 52 -11.39 -12.34 -2.06
CA MET A 52 -12.80 -12.10 -2.43
C MET A 52 -13.68 -11.98 -1.16
N LEU A 53 -13.50 -12.86 -0.19
CA LEU A 53 -14.19 -12.77 1.10
C LEU A 53 -13.84 -11.48 1.86
N GLY A 54 -12.59 -11.04 1.79
CA GLY A 54 -12.14 -9.77 2.36
C GLY A 54 -12.80 -8.59 1.68
N ALA A 55 -12.97 -8.64 0.35
CA ALA A 55 -13.65 -7.60 -0.42
C ALA A 55 -15.13 -7.51 -0.04
N VAL A 56 -15.83 -8.64 0.04
CA VAL A 56 -17.24 -8.69 0.45
C VAL A 56 -17.42 -8.10 1.86
N ARG A 57 -16.57 -8.49 2.81
CA ARG A 57 -16.66 -8.00 4.20
C ARG A 57 -16.35 -6.52 4.35
N GLY A 58 -15.45 -6.00 3.53
CA GLY A 58 -14.98 -4.61 3.61
C GLY A 58 -15.76 -3.62 2.74
N ILE A 59 -16.65 -4.09 1.85
CA ILE A 59 -17.32 -3.22 0.86
C ILE A 59 -18.16 -2.12 1.50
N ALA A 60 -18.78 -2.37 2.65
CA ALA A 60 -19.58 -1.38 3.36
C ALA A 60 -18.76 -0.17 3.82
N THR A 61 -17.45 -0.34 4.03
CA THR A 61 -16.52 0.70 4.45
C THR A 61 -15.61 1.17 3.30
N TYR A 62 -15.93 0.79 2.07
CA TYR A 62 -15.17 1.22 0.91
C TYR A 62 -15.20 2.73 0.76
N ASP A 63 -14.01 3.33 0.70
CA ASP A 63 -13.83 4.76 0.48
C ASP A 63 -13.58 5.04 -1.02
N PRO A 64 -14.45 5.80 -1.71
CA PRO A 64 -14.32 6.13 -3.12
C PRO A 64 -13.11 7.02 -3.46
N ILE A 65 -12.36 7.51 -2.48
CA ILE A 65 -11.03 8.11 -2.70
C ILE A 65 -10.10 7.11 -3.39
N TYR A 66 -10.30 5.81 -3.13
CA TYR A 66 -9.59 4.74 -3.81
C TYR A 66 -10.37 4.26 -5.03
N THR A 67 -9.70 3.94 -6.13
CA THR A 67 -10.36 3.18 -7.19
C THR A 67 -10.73 1.80 -6.62
N PHE A 68 -11.83 1.22 -7.11
CA PHE A 68 -12.22 -0.12 -6.68
C PHE A 68 -11.11 -1.15 -6.90
N GLU A 69 -10.36 -0.99 -7.98
CA GLU A 69 -9.20 -1.79 -8.28
C GLU A 69 -8.10 -1.68 -7.20
N GLN A 70 -7.82 -0.47 -6.74
CA GLN A 70 -6.88 -0.25 -5.62
C GLN A 70 -7.36 -0.91 -4.33
N TYR A 71 -8.66 -0.84 -4.06
CA TYR A 71 -9.27 -1.51 -2.92
C TYR A 71 -9.10 -3.03 -3.01
N LEU A 72 -9.50 -3.65 -4.13
CA LEU A 72 -9.47 -5.09 -4.31
C LEU A 72 -8.04 -5.66 -4.29
N PHE A 73 -7.11 -5.05 -5.03
CA PHE A 73 -5.71 -5.46 -5.02
C PHE A 73 -5.00 -5.15 -3.71
N GLY A 74 -5.49 -4.18 -2.91
CA GLY A 74 -5.02 -3.93 -1.55
C GLY A 74 -5.25 -5.11 -0.64
N ILE A 75 -6.47 -5.64 -0.69
CA ILE A 75 -6.84 -6.84 0.05
C ILE A 75 -6.00 -8.03 -0.41
N CYS A 76 -5.87 -8.23 -1.73
CA CYS A 76 -5.07 -9.31 -2.31
C CYS A 76 -3.60 -9.26 -1.86
N HIS A 77 -3.00 -8.08 -1.86
CA HIS A 77 -1.63 -7.88 -1.39
C HIS A 77 -1.48 -8.32 0.08
N ASN A 78 -2.36 -7.82 0.95
CA ASN A 78 -2.30 -8.11 2.37
C ASN A 78 -2.46 -9.62 2.63
N ARG A 79 -3.43 -10.29 1.97
CA ARG A 79 -3.63 -11.73 2.09
C ARG A 79 -2.42 -12.54 1.60
N THR A 80 -1.79 -12.09 0.49
CA THR A 80 -0.57 -12.71 -0.03
C THR A 80 0.58 -12.62 0.96
N ILE A 81 0.80 -11.44 1.57
CA ILE A 81 1.85 -11.25 2.57
C ILE A 81 1.57 -12.06 3.84
N ASP A 82 0.32 -12.07 4.32
CA ASP A 82 -0.06 -12.84 5.51
C ASP A 82 0.16 -14.35 5.28
N HIS A 83 -0.18 -14.86 4.11
CA HIS A 83 0.10 -16.26 3.75
C HIS A 83 1.61 -16.54 3.77
N MET A 84 2.43 -15.67 3.19
CA MET A 84 3.88 -15.84 3.19
C MET A 84 4.49 -15.78 4.59
N ARG A 85 3.99 -14.88 5.46
CA ARG A 85 4.43 -14.78 6.87
C ARG A 85 4.07 -16.02 7.67
N ARG A 86 2.85 -16.53 7.55
CA ARG A 86 2.42 -17.78 8.21
C ARG A 86 3.30 -18.97 7.80
N ARG A 87 3.62 -19.09 6.52
CA ARG A 87 4.51 -20.14 6.01
C ARG A 87 5.93 -20.01 6.56
N LYS A 88 6.47 -18.79 6.67
CA LYS A 88 7.79 -18.57 7.25
C LYS A 88 7.83 -18.94 8.73
N LEU A 89 6.79 -18.63 9.48
CA LEU A 89 6.66 -19.05 10.89
C LEU A 89 6.59 -20.57 11.02
N SER A 90 5.79 -21.25 10.18
CA SER A 90 5.68 -22.72 10.23
C SER A 90 6.97 -23.45 9.82
N THR A 91 7.83 -22.84 9.00
CA THR A 91 9.16 -23.41 8.67
C THR A 91 10.18 -23.16 9.78
N LEU A 92 10.07 -22.06 10.53
CA LEU A 92 10.94 -21.80 11.68
C LEU A 92 10.59 -22.67 12.89
N ASP A 93 9.32 -23.04 13.08
CA ASP A 93 8.89 -23.98 14.13
C ASP A 93 9.42 -25.41 13.95
N TYR A 94 9.92 -25.75 12.74
CA TYR A 94 10.51 -27.07 12.47
C TYR A 94 12.02 -27.12 12.75
N GLU A 95 12.71 -25.97 12.85
CA GLU A 95 14.17 -25.91 13.06
C GLU A 95 14.58 -25.46 14.48
N GLU A 96 13.68 -24.91 15.30
CA GLU A 96 13.98 -24.41 16.65
C GLU A 96 13.04 -25.01 17.71
N GLY A 97 13.20 -26.27 18.00
CA GLY A 97 12.77 -26.85 19.27
C GLY A 97 13.65 -26.33 20.40
N GLU A 98 13.08 -25.52 21.27
CA GLU A 98 13.46 -25.12 22.63
C GLU A 98 13.72 -23.64 22.93
N SER A 99 14.15 -22.78 22.00
CA SER A 99 14.41 -21.36 22.34
C SER A 99 13.24 -20.39 22.11
N ALA A 100 12.22 -20.77 21.35
CA ALA A 100 11.11 -19.88 20.99
C ALA A 100 10.03 -19.73 22.08
N ARG A 101 9.99 -20.61 23.08
CA ARG A 101 8.96 -20.57 24.14
C ARG A 101 9.13 -19.39 25.13
N PHE A 102 10.32 -18.82 25.24
CA PHE A 102 10.58 -17.72 26.18
C PHE A 102 10.18 -16.32 25.68
N GLY A 103 10.01 -16.12 24.38
CA GLY A 103 9.68 -14.81 23.81
C GLY A 103 8.18 -14.45 23.79
N ILE A 104 7.31 -15.44 23.85
CA ILE A 104 5.84 -15.25 23.76
C ILE A 104 5.22 -14.96 25.12
N GLU A 105 5.77 -15.53 26.19
CA GLU A 105 5.24 -15.31 27.55
C GLU A 105 5.58 -13.94 28.14
N ALA A 106 6.60 -13.24 27.65
CA ALA A 106 6.97 -11.91 28.13
C ALA A 106 6.05 -10.78 27.63
N ARG A 107 5.28 -11.00 26.54
CA ARG A 107 4.30 -10.04 26.01
C ARG A 107 2.89 -10.18 26.58
N ALA A 108 2.59 -11.24 27.31
CA ALA A 108 1.25 -11.51 27.84
C ALA A 108 0.96 -10.88 29.22
N ARG A 109 1.79 -9.97 29.71
CA ARG A 109 1.65 -9.37 31.06
C ARG A 109 1.14 -7.93 31.11
N ASN A 110 0.66 -7.36 30.02
CA ASN A 110 -0.19 -6.17 30.12
C ASN A 110 -1.63 -6.61 29.93
N GLU A 111 -2.47 -6.41 30.94
CA GLU A 111 -3.91 -6.65 30.92
C GLU A 111 -4.59 -5.77 29.87
N GLU A 112 -4.47 -6.17 28.61
CA GLU A 112 -5.18 -5.52 27.50
C GLU A 112 -6.63 -5.98 27.54
N THR A 113 -7.50 -5.12 28.06
CA THR A 113 -8.93 -5.38 27.95
C THR A 113 -9.33 -5.39 26.49
N PRO A 114 -10.30 -6.24 26.06
CA PRO A 114 -10.78 -6.29 24.67
C PRO A 114 -11.12 -4.90 24.10
N SER A 115 -11.63 -4.01 24.92
CA SER A 115 -11.94 -2.62 24.55
C SER A 115 -10.70 -1.76 24.26
N ARG A 116 -9.55 -2.02 24.87
CA ARG A 116 -8.28 -1.32 24.56
C ARG A 116 -7.70 -1.81 23.25
N ILE A 117 -7.75 -3.13 23.02
CA ILE A 117 -7.30 -3.73 21.77
C ILE A 117 -8.10 -3.18 20.58
N VAL A 118 -9.42 -3.13 20.70
CA VAL A 118 -10.30 -2.60 19.64
C VAL A 118 -10.01 -1.12 19.37
N ARG A 119 -9.88 -0.29 20.41
CA ARG A 119 -9.53 1.14 20.25
C ARG A 119 -8.16 1.33 19.62
N GLY A 120 -7.16 0.53 20.00
CA GLY A 120 -5.83 0.58 19.42
C GLY A 120 -5.84 0.21 17.92
N MET A 121 -6.61 -0.80 17.54
CA MET A 121 -6.80 -1.21 16.13
C MET A 121 -7.50 -0.12 15.31
N ASP A 122 -8.56 0.50 15.86
CA ASP A 122 -9.27 1.60 15.20
C ASP A 122 -8.37 2.81 14.98
N LEU A 123 -7.56 3.17 15.98
CA LEU A 123 -6.62 4.28 15.90
C LEU A 123 -5.50 4.00 14.88
N GLU A 124 -4.98 2.78 14.84
CA GLU A 124 -4.00 2.36 13.83
C GLU A 124 -4.58 2.45 12.43
N LEU A 125 -5.82 1.98 12.23
CA LEU A 125 -6.49 2.03 10.93
C LEU A 125 -6.72 3.47 10.47
N GLN A 126 -7.16 4.36 11.38
CA GLN A 126 -7.34 5.78 11.10
C GLN A 126 -6.00 6.46 10.76
N ALA A 127 -4.94 6.18 11.51
CA ALA A 127 -3.61 6.72 11.28
C ALA A 127 -3.04 6.29 9.92
N ARG A 128 -3.19 5.01 9.56
CA ARG A 128 -2.80 4.48 8.25
C ARG A 128 -3.61 5.12 7.12
N GLY A 129 -4.91 5.24 7.29
CA GLY A 129 -5.81 5.88 6.33
C GLY A 129 -5.44 7.34 6.09
N MET A 130 -5.25 8.12 7.14
CA MET A 130 -4.81 9.52 7.05
C MET A 130 -3.45 9.64 6.34
N LEU A 131 -2.47 8.85 6.74
CA LEU A 131 -1.14 8.89 6.13
C LEU A 131 -1.20 8.55 4.63
N SER A 132 -1.98 7.56 4.25
CA SER A 132 -2.17 7.18 2.85
C SER A 132 -2.79 8.30 2.01
N GLN A 133 -3.75 9.02 2.57
CA GLN A 133 -4.37 10.18 1.91
C GLN A 133 -3.40 11.35 1.73
N ILE A 134 -2.59 11.63 2.76
CA ILE A 134 -1.57 12.68 2.73
C ILE A 134 -0.52 12.36 1.66
N LEU A 135 -0.03 11.13 1.65
CA LEU A 135 0.95 10.68 0.66
C LEU A 135 0.42 10.76 -0.77
N ARG A 136 -0.84 10.36 -1.00
CA ARG A 136 -1.48 10.47 -2.31
C ARG A 136 -1.66 11.91 -2.76
N ALA A 137 -2.09 12.80 -1.85
CA ALA A 137 -2.22 14.20 -2.18
C ALA A 137 -0.87 14.79 -2.62
N TRP A 138 0.21 14.47 -1.89
CA TRP A 138 1.55 14.90 -2.26
C TRP A 138 1.97 14.37 -3.64
N VAL A 139 1.70 13.10 -3.95
CA VAL A 139 1.99 12.52 -5.26
C VAL A 139 1.18 13.22 -6.35
N GLN A 140 -0.10 13.48 -6.12
CA GLN A 140 -0.97 14.17 -7.08
C GLN A 140 -0.53 15.61 -7.34
N GLU A 141 -0.16 16.36 -6.30
CA GLU A 141 0.41 17.71 -6.42
C GLU A 141 1.70 17.69 -7.23
N THR A 142 2.64 16.81 -6.87
CA THR A 142 3.94 16.70 -7.54
C THR A 142 3.79 16.26 -9.01
N TRP A 143 2.82 15.39 -9.29
CA TRP A 143 2.46 15.00 -10.65
C TRP A 143 1.89 16.17 -11.45
N ALA A 144 0.95 16.92 -10.87
CA ALA A 144 0.32 18.08 -11.51
C ALA A 144 1.31 19.21 -11.80
N GLU A 145 2.33 19.37 -10.94
CA GLU A 145 3.44 20.30 -11.12
C GLU A 145 4.42 19.86 -12.23
N GLY A 146 4.33 18.61 -12.71
CA GLY A 146 5.26 18.05 -13.68
C GLY A 146 6.64 17.69 -13.09
N GLU A 147 6.76 17.64 -11.78
CA GLU A 147 8.01 17.42 -11.05
C GLU A 147 8.39 15.94 -10.93
N PHE A 148 8.45 15.25 -12.09
CA PHE A 148 8.63 13.79 -12.13
C PHE A 148 9.96 13.31 -11.52
N THR A 149 11.03 14.10 -11.68
CA THR A 149 12.31 13.78 -11.02
C THR A 149 12.17 13.79 -9.49
N ARG A 150 11.45 14.78 -8.93
CA ARG A 150 11.15 14.82 -7.48
C ARG A 150 10.35 13.60 -7.05
N LEU A 151 9.34 13.23 -7.83
CA LEU A 151 8.49 12.07 -7.57
C LEU A 151 9.31 10.77 -7.57
N MET A 152 10.13 10.53 -8.60
CA MET A 152 11.02 9.36 -8.70
C MET A 152 12.03 9.30 -7.54
N VAL A 153 12.64 10.42 -7.17
CA VAL A 153 13.60 10.49 -6.06
C VAL A 153 12.93 10.07 -4.73
N ILE A 154 11.74 10.60 -4.44
CA ILE A 154 11.04 10.28 -3.20
C ILE A 154 10.54 8.83 -3.21
N GLU A 155 10.07 8.33 -4.33
CA GLU A 155 9.69 6.93 -4.47
C GLU A 155 10.89 5.99 -4.29
N ALA A 156 12.05 6.30 -4.90
CA ALA A 156 13.29 5.54 -4.70
C ALA A 156 13.69 5.46 -3.22
N LEU A 157 13.60 6.57 -2.50
CA LEU A 157 13.97 6.65 -1.09
C LEU A 157 12.97 5.94 -0.16
N LEU A 158 11.67 6.15 -0.37
CA LEU A 158 10.64 5.71 0.56
C LEU A 158 10.06 4.33 0.21
N HIS A 159 9.94 4.00 -1.06
CA HIS A 159 9.45 2.72 -1.52
C HIS A 159 10.60 1.76 -1.86
N GLY A 160 11.59 2.25 -2.56
CA GLY A 160 12.74 1.46 -3.00
C GLY A 160 13.80 1.22 -1.91
N GLY A 161 13.78 2.00 -0.83
CA GLY A 161 14.79 1.92 0.23
C GLY A 161 16.19 2.33 -0.25
N TRP A 162 16.27 3.15 -1.30
CA TRP A 162 17.56 3.58 -1.85
C TRP A 162 18.24 4.56 -0.91
N ARG A 163 19.58 4.55 -0.97
CA ARG A 163 20.39 5.53 -0.23
C ARG A 163 20.55 6.81 -1.05
N ASN A 164 20.74 7.92 -0.38
CA ASN A 164 20.97 9.21 -1.05
C ASN A 164 22.12 9.11 -2.07
N LYS A 165 23.19 8.37 -1.73
CA LYS A 165 24.36 8.13 -2.57
C LYS A 165 24.00 7.50 -3.91
N ASP A 166 23.13 6.51 -3.92
CA ASP A 166 22.76 5.77 -5.13
C ASP A 166 21.74 6.60 -5.95
N THR A 167 20.87 7.35 -5.25
CA THR A 167 19.80 8.16 -5.83
C THR A 167 20.33 9.35 -6.62
N TRP A 168 21.29 10.14 -6.07
CA TRP A 168 21.78 11.31 -6.79
C TRP A 168 22.51 10.93 -8.09
N GLN A 169 23.24 9.84 -8.09
CA GLN A 169 23.93 9.34 -9.28
C GLN A 169 22.95 8.90 -10.36
N ARG A 170 21.91 8.14 -9.96
CA ARG A 170 20.91 7.63 -10.91
C ARG A 170 20.14 8.74 -11.61
N PHE A 171 19.79 9.80 -10.87
CA PHE A 171 18.99 10.90 -11.41
C PHE A 171 19.83 12.10 -11.91
N GLY A 172 21.17 11.97 -11.97
CA GLY A 172 22.05 13.02 -12.45
C GLY A 172 21.98 14.31 -11.61
N LEU A 173 21.67 14.18 -10.32
CA LEU A 173 21.63 15.31 -9.40
C LEU A 173 23.04 15.72 -8.99
N ARG A 174 23.21 16.93 -8.49
CA ARG A 174 24.54 17.48 -8.19
C ARG A 174 25.30 16.68 -7.14
N ASP A 175 24.62 16.26 -6.07
CA ASP A 175 25.21 15.60 -4.91
C ASP A 175 24.13 14.98 -3.99
N GLU A 176 24.57 14.26 -2.96
CA GLU A 176 23.70 13.69 -1.94
C GLU A 176 22.91 14.76 -1.14
N THR A 177 23.49 15.95 -0.99
CA THR A 177 22.83 17.07 -0.29
C THR A 177 21.59 17.53 -1.04
N THR A 178 21.65 17.50 -2.38
CA THR A 178 20.50 17.81 -3.25
C THR A 178 19.35 16.82 -3.00
N VAL A 179 19.66 15.52 -2.88
CA VAL A 179 18.65 14.48 -2.55
C VAL A 179 18.07 14.71 -1.16
N ALA A 180 18.92 14.99 -0.16
CA ALA A 180 18.48 15.32 1.19
C ALA A 180 17.56 16.55 1.23
N GLY A 181 17.87 17.58 0.43
CA GLY A 181 17.03 18.76 0.25
C GLY A 181 15.66 18.46 -0.36
N ILE A 182 15.61 17.57 -1.36
CA ILE A 182 14.34 17.10 -1.95
C ILE A 182 13.51 16.37 -0.89
N LYS A 183 14.11 15.42 -0.17
CA LYS A 183 13.46 14.69 0.93
C LYS A 183 12.94 15.62 2.02
N PHE A 184 13.74 16.59 2.44
CA PHE A 184 13.35 17.55 3.46
C PHE A 184 12.11 18.37 3.05
N ARG A 185 12.08 18.90 1.82
CA ARG A 185 10.92 19.64 1.31
C ARG A 185 9.67 18.76 1.16
N ALA A 186 9.83 17.51 0.71
CA ALA A 186 8.71 16.59 0.63
C ALA A 186 8.11 16.30 2.02
N ILE A 187 8.96 16.05 3.04
CA ILE A 187 8.50 15.84 4.42
C ILE A 187 7.82 17.09 4.99
N ALA A 188 8.36 18.29 4.70
CA ALA A 188 7.73 19.55 5.12
C ALA A 188 6.32 19.68 4.52
N ARG A 189 6.16 19.43 3.21
CA ARG A 189 4.84 19.48 2.56
C ARG A 189 3.88 18.41 3.09
N LEU A 190 4.35 17.19 3.35
CA LEU A 190 3.54 16.14 3.97
C LEU A 190 3.02 16.54 5.36
N ARG A 191 3.82 17.26 6.16
CA ARG A 191 3.37 17.81 7.46
C ARG A 191 2.29 18.87 7.29
N GLU A 192 2.42 19.76 6.33
CA GLU A 192 1.39 20.75 6.01
C GLU A 192 0.08 20.07 5.61
N LEU A 193 0.15 19.10 4.70
CA LEU A 193 -1.01 18.30 4.29
C LEU A 193 -1.67 17.55 5.46
N ALA A 194 -0.88 17.09 6.43
CA ALA A 194 -1.41 16.48 7.64
C ALA A 194 -2.21 17.46 8.49
N LEU A 195 -1.68 18.68 8.68
CA LEU A 195 -2.36 19.74 9.42
C LEU A 195 -3.61 20.25 8.69
N GLU A 196 -3.57 20.32 7.37
CA GLU A 196 -4.75 20.68 6.56
C GLU A 196 -5.91 19.68 6.75
N ARG A 197 -5.59 18.37 6.85
CA ARG A 197 -6.60 17.30 7.01
C ARG A 197 -7.10 17.14 8.43
N ASP A 198 -6.27 17.38 9.40
CA ASP A 198 -6.62 17.36 10.82
C ASP A 198 -6.47 18.75 11.42
N ALA A 199 -7.25 19.71 10.92
CA ALA A 199 -7.23 21.09 11.39
C ALA A 199 -7.52 21.22 12.90
N SER A 200 -8.19 20.23 13.49
CA SER A 200 -8.43 20.17 14.93
C SER A 200 -7.25 19.64 15.73
N GLY A 201 -6.31 18.95 15.08
CA GLY A 201 -5.18 18.24 15.70
C GLY A 201 -5.56 17.02 16.53
N LYS A 202 -6.86 16.71 16.65
CA LYS A 202 -7.36 15.65 17.54
C LYS A 202 -6.88 14.26 17.15
N LEU A 203 -6.87 13.97 15.86
CA LEU A 203 -6.41 12.66 15.38
C LEU A 203 -4.90 12.51 15.58
N LEU A 204 -4.13 13.53 15.23
CA LEU A 204 -2.66 13.54 15.44
C LEU A 204 -2.30 13.42 16.94
N GLU A 205 -3.05 14.11 17.80
CA GLU A 205 -2.88 13.99 19.24
C GLU A 205 -3.24 12.60 19.75
N ALA A 206 -4.36 12.02 19.31
CA ALA A 206 -4.76 10.66 19.67
C ALA A 206 -3.75 9.61 19.20
N ILE A 207 -3.18 9.76 18.01
CA ILE A 207 -2.11 8.91 17.50
C ILE A 207 -0.87 9.01 18.39
N ALA A 208 -0.45 10.23 18.74
CA ALA A 208 0.71 10.45 19.61
C ALA A 208 0.50 9.85 21.01
N GLN A 209 -0.68 10.03 21.60
CA GLN A 209 -1.03 9.46 22.90
C GLN A 209 -1.10 7.93 22.85
N GLY A 210 -1.73 7.35 21.83
CA GLY A 210 -1.82 5.90 21.62
C GLY A 210 -0.44 5.24 21.45
N ALA A 211 0.46 5.91 20.75
CA ALA A 211 1.85 5.46 20.61
C ALA A 211 2.63 5.51 21.94
N GLN A 212 2.43 6.56 22.75
CA GLN A 212 3.09 6.72 24.03
C GLN A 212 2.55 5.75 25.10
N SER A 213 1.25 5.49 25.11
CA SER A 213 0.61 4.58 26.07
C SER A 213 0.76 3.10 25.70
N GLY A 214 1.25 2.79 24.51
CA GLY A 214 1.30 1.43 23.98
C GLY A 214 -0.08 0.83 23.66
N GLU A 215 -1.13 1.65 23.64
CA GLU A 215 -2.49 1.22 23.29
C GLU A 215 -2.65 0.96 21.78
N ALA A 216 -1.92 1.72 20.96
CA ALA A 216 -1.85 1.51 19.52
C ALA A 216 -0.45 0.97 19.18
N ASN A 217 -0.39 -0.25 18.63
CA ASN A 217 0.83 -0.75 18.03
C ASN A 217 0.97 -0.09 16.65
N LEU A 218 1.50 1.15 16.64
CA LEU A 218 1.74 1.90 15.40
C LEU A 218 3.00 1.36 14.69
N ASP A 219 3.04 0.06 14.46
CA ASP A 219 4.13 -0.62 13.76
C ASP A 219 4.00 -0.44 12.24
N PHE A 220 3.85 0.81 11.81
CA PHE A 220 3.90 1.16 10.40
C PHE A 220 4.85 2.34 10.17
N SER A 221 5.70 2.19 9.18
CA SER A 221 6.58 3.25 8.70
C SER A 221 5.94 4.00 7.54
N LEU A 222 6.49 5.19 7.24
CA LEU A 222 6.13 5.93 6.01
C LEU A 222 6.31 5.06 4.76
N GLU A 223 7.34 4.21 4.75
CA GLU A 223 7.63 3.26 3.67
C GLU A 223 6.55 2.18 3.54
N SER A 224 6.11 1.59 4.66
CA SER A 224 5.04 0.60 4.65
C SER A 224 3.71 1.22 4.20
N ALA A 225 3.36 2.41 4.69
CA ALA A 225 2.17 3.12 4.28
C ALA A 225 2.20 3.47 2.78
N TRP A 226 3.34 3.90 2.25
CA TRP A 226 3.53 4.17 0.82
C TRP A 226 3.28 2.92 -0.03
N ARG A 227 3.88 1.82 0.38
CA ARG A 227 3.81 0.54 -0.32
C ARG A 227 2.42 -0.08 -0.26
N ASP A 228 1.85 -0.15 0.94
CA ASP A 228 0.57 -0.81 1.19
C ASP A 228 -0.59 -0.06 0.52
N ALA A 229 -0.56 1.28 0.57
CA ALA A 229 -1.53 2.13 -0.09
C ALA A 229 -1.28 2.34 -1.59
N ARG A 230 -0.16 1.84 -2.14
CA ARG A 230 0.23 2.01 -3.56
C ARG A 230 0.16 3.46 -4.01
N VAL A 231 0.71 4.31 -3.19
CA VAL A 231 0.59 5.75 -3.31
C VAL A 231 1.06 6.28 -4.65
N SER A 232 2.14 5.72 -5.18
CA SER A 232 2.82 6.14 -6.40
C SER A 232 2.44 5.33 -7.64
N CYS A 233 1.54 4.33 -7.52
CA CYS A 233 1.12 3.54 -8.66
C CYS A 233 0.35 4.39 -9.67
N PRO A 234 0.82 4.51 -10.93
CA PRO A 234 0.10 5.23 -11.97
C PRO A 234 -1.28 4.62 -12.22
N ALA A 235 -2.26 5.46 -12.52
CA ALA A 235 -3.57 4.98 -12.94
C ALA A 235 -3.46 4.17 -14.24
N ARG A 236 -4.37 3.22 -14.45
CA ARG A 236 -4.32 2.26 -15.56
C ARG A 236 -4.22 2.92 -16.94
N HIS A 237 -4.91 4.04 -17.14
CA HIS A 237 -4.83 4.77 -18.42
C HIS A 237 -3.42 5.31 -18.71
N TRP A 238 -2.63 5.67 -17.69
CA TRP A 238 -1.23 6.05 -17.86
C TRP A 238 -0.36 4.87 -18.27
N LEU A 239 -0.60 3.69 -17.65
CA LEU A 239 0.08 2.45 -18.02
C LEU A 239 -0.21 2.10 -19.49
N ALA A 240 -1.48 2.12 -19.90
CA ALA A 240 -1.87 1.84 -21.27
C ALA A 240 -1.25 2.82 -22.28
N ARG A 241 -1.26 4.12 -21.97
CA ARG A 241 -0.65 5.15 -22.83
C ARG A 241 0.87 5.01 -22.91
N SER A 242 1.51 4.57 -21.82
CA SER A 242 2.95 4.32 -21.79
C SER A 242 3.35 3.19 -22.74
N LEU A 243 2.55 2.11 -22.83
CA LEU A 243 2.79 0.99 -23.74
C LEU A 243 2.81 1.41 -25.21
N VAL A 244 1.96 2.35 -25.60
CA VAL A 244 1.89 2.87 -26.98
C VAL A 244 2.72 4.14 -27.19
N HIS A 245 3.60 4.47 -26.24
CA HIS A 245 4.49 5.65 -26.27
C HIS A 245 3.76 6.96 -26.56
N SER A 246 2.54 7.13 -26.04
CA SER A 246 1.71 8.32 -26.23
C SER A 246 1.73 9.29 -25.06
N LEU A 247 2.67 9.11 -24.13
CA LEU A 247 2.89 10.01 -23.01
C LEU A 247 3.95 11.06 -23.34
N GLU A 248 3.83 12.22 -22.71
CA GLU A 248 4.91 13.20 -22.66
C GLU A 248 6.16 12.59 -21.97
N PRO A 249 7.37 13.13 -22.23
CA PRO A 249 8.62 12.54 -21.71
C PRO A 249 8.65 12.33 -20.20
N GLY A 250 8.16 13.29 -19.41
CA GLY A 250 8.17 13.20 -17.96
C GLY A 250 7.31 12.05 -17.40
N PRO A 251 6.01 11.99 -17.70
CA PRO A 251 5.16 10.86 -17.33
C PRO A 251 5.68 9.52 -17.87
N GLN A 252 6.20 9.48 -19.11
CA GLN A 252 6.75 8.26 -19.71
C GLN A 252 7.95 7.73 -18.91
N GLU A 253 8.86 8.62 -18.54
CA GLU A 253 10.03 8.26 -17.73
C GLU A 253 9.62 7.77 -16.35
N TYR A 254 8.66 8.46 -15.72
CA TYR A 254 8.16 8.06 -14.42
C TYR A 254 7.51 6.67 -14.44
N VAL A 255 6.63 6.40 -15.40
CA VAL A 255 5.97 5.09 -15.54
C VAL A 255 7.01 3.99 -15.76
N ARG A 256 7.99 4.23 -16.63
CA ARG A 256 9.09 3.29 -16.88
C ARG A 256 9.89 3.02 -15.59
N PHE A 257 10.32 4.06 -14.88
CA PHE A 257 11.04 3.96 -13.62
C PHE A 257 10.25 3.12 -12.59
N HIS A 258 8.96 3.42 -12.41
CA HIS A 258 8.08 2.72 -11.47
C HIS A 258 7.95 1.22 -11.77
N ILE A 259 7.90 0.85 -13.06
CA ILE A 259 7.76 -0.55 -13.48
C ILE A 259 9.11 -1.28 -13.47
N GLU A 260 10.13 -0.71 -14.10
CA GLU A 260 11.40 -1.40 -14.36
C GLU A 260 12.34 -1.34 -13.17
N GLU A 261 12.47 -0.19 -12.51
CA GLU A 261 13.43 0.03 -11.42
C GLU A 261 12.81 -0.22 -10.05
N MET A 262 11.62 0.31 -9.79
CA MET A 262 10.88 0.02 -8.56
C MET A 262 10.26 -1.38 -8.58
N ARG A 263 10.15 -1.98 -9.76
CA ARG A 263 9.62 -3.34 -9.96
C ARG A 263 8.27 -3.53 -9.27
N CYS A 264 7.41 -2.53 -9.37
CA CYS A 264 6.10 -2.59 -8.75
C CYS A 264 5.31 -3.79 -9.28
N PRO A 265 5.10 -4.83 -8.47
CA PRO A 265 4.48 -6.06 -8.95
C PRO A 265 3.01 -5.86 -9.31
N TRP A 266 2.38 -4.86 -8.71
CA TRP A 266 1.00 -4.50 -8.98
C TRP A 266 0.86 -3.86 -10.37
N CYS A 267 1.71 -2.88 -10.69
CA CYS A 267 1.68 -2.24 -12.01
C CYS A 267 2.15 -3.19 -13.11
N ALA A 268 3.13 -4.06 -12.83
CA ALA A 268 3.54 -5.10 -13.77
C ALA A 268 2.40 -6.08 -14.10
N ALA A 269 1.61 -6.51 -13.11
CA ALA A 269 0.46 -7.38 -13.33
C ALA A 269 -0.68 -6.71 -14.14
N ASN A 270 -0.75 -5.39 -14.15
CA ASN A 270 -1.72 -4.64 -14.95
C ASN A 270 -1.30 -4.47 -16.43
N LEU A 271 -0.06 -4.81 -16.77
CA LEU A 271 0.46 -4.77 -18.14
C LEU A 271 0.38 -6.12 -18.86
N GLU A 272 0.11 -7.20 -18.16
CA GLU A 272 -0.14 -8.55 -18.67
C GLU A 272 -1.61 -8.73 -19.07
#